data_40fca0bab5a8ddee20aaffadd2d557ee
#
_entry.id   40fca0bab5a8ddee20aaffadd2d557ee
#
_cell.length_a   1.000
_cell.length_b   1.000
_cell.length_c   1.000
_cell.angle_alpha   90.00
_cell.angle_beta   90.00
_cell.angle_gamma   90.00
#
_symmetry.space_group_name_H-M   'P 1'
#
loop_
_entity.id
_entity.type
_entity.pdbx_description
1 polymer ?
#
loop_
_entity_poly.entity_id
_entity_poly.type
_entity_poly.pdbx_seq_one_letter_code
_entity_poly.pdbx_strand_id
1 'polypeptide(L)'
;MDAGGLSGEHVEMQADEAAEVLASVYGINGELSRLPSEKDDTFKVVVDGKPIAVIKIANPHDPEDELDLQIKLMQHVGQSDPTIPIPQVLTSIDGEVLTTIVDKAGQTRKVWAISFLPGAVLDTFDTDARERELIGRVLGKIRLATEGFDHPKADRMVAWDVAHIDKVGVLIEFIHDQHEKELVQGVLDRMAVLKPRVDALRRQVLHNDFSRSNILGDREEPDFITGIIDFGDCSRTAIAIEVSTALMHHLPRDMAENPEQDLFERAREILAGYLAVADLNEEELALLPHLTMARVAARCLISLRRAQLFPYNETYILRNTQPSWGQLEWYLARSVEETTNAFAGMK
;
A
#
# COMPACT_ATOMS: atom_id res chain seq x y z
N MET A 1 7.59 -18.77 -7.84
CA MET A 1 7.47 -17.53 -7.08
C MET A 1 6.24 -17.66 -6.19
N ASP A 2 6.45 -17.49 -4.92
CA ASP A 2 5.35 -17.34 -3.97
C ASP A 2 4.53 -16.12 -4.41
N ALA A 3 3.26 -16.31 -4.75
CA ALA A 3 2.44 -15.28 -5.39
C ALA A 3 2.08 -14.19 -4.36
N GLY A 4 3.01 -13.28 -4.12
CA GLY A 4 2.77 -12.08 -3.30
C GLY A 4 2.87 -12.27 -1.80
N GLY A 5 3.69 -13.24 -1.32
CA GLY A 5 3.93 -13.39 0.13
C GLY A 5 2.69 -13.82 0.91
N LEU A 6 1.81 -14.59 0.28
CA LEU A 6 0.74 -15.28 0.99
C LEU A 6 1.43 -16.32 1.87
N SER A 7 1.51 -16.01 3.14
CA SER A 7 2.04 -16.86 4.19
C SER A 7 1.32 -18.21 4.19
N GLY A 8 2.03 -19.26 4.60
CA GLY A 8 1.47 -20.62 4.67
C GLY A 8 0.18 -20.69 5.50
N GLU A 9 -0.60 -21.74 5.26
CA GLU A 9 -1.79 -22.02 6.07
C GLU A 9 -1.41 -22.11 7.55
N HIS A 10 -2.20 -21.46 8.39
CA HIS A 10 -2.04 -21.50 9.85
C HIS A 10 -3.41 -21.62 10.51
N VAL A 11 -3.43 -21.98 11.78
CA VAL A 11 -4.66 -21.95 12.58
C VAL A 11 -4.88 -20.52 13.07
N GLU A 12 -6.00 -19.92 12.66
CA GLU A 12 -6.38 -18.57 13.09
C GLU A 12 -6.66 -18.50 14.59
N MET A 13 -6.14 -17.45 15.23
CA MET A 13 -6.44 -17.15 16.63
C MET A 13 -7.85 -16.56 16.76
N GLN A 14 -8.63 -17.03 17.73
CA GLN A 14 -9.96 -16.48 17.98
C GLN A 14 -9.90 -15.27 18.92
N ALA A 15 -10.96 -14.45 18.92
CA ALA A 15 -10.98 -13.18 19.66
C ALA A 15 -10.82 -13.35 21.18
N ASP A 16 -11.34 -14.44 21.76
CA ASP A 16 -11.19 -14.75 23.18
C ASP A 16 -9.73 -15.06 23.55
N GLU A 17 -9.05 -15.84 22.74
CA GLU A 17 -7.62 -16.11 22.90
C GLU A 17 -6.78 -14.83 22.72
N ALA A 18 -7.08 -14.04 21.69
CA ALA A 18 -6.41 -12.77 21.47
C ALA A 18 -6.61 -11.79 22.65
N ALA A 19 -7.76 -11.84 23.34
CA ALA A 19 -8.00 -11.06 24.55
C ALA A 19 -7.13 -11.52 25.72
N GLU A 20 -6.93 -12.83 25.90
CA GLU A 20 -6.00 -13.39 26.89
C GLU A 20 -4.56 -12.93 26.60
N VAL A 21 -4.14 -12.94 25.32
CA VAL A 21 -2.82 -12.45 24.87
C VAL A 21 -2.69 -10.96 25.16
N LEU A 22 -3.69 -10.14 24.81
CA LEU A 22 -3.69 -8.70 25.08
C LEU A 22 -3.52 -8.40 26.58
N ALA A 23 -4.25 -9.10 27.45
CA ALA A 23 -4.17 -8.93 28.89
C ALA A 23 -2.79 -9.35 29.44
N SER A 24 -2.24 -10.48 28.96
CA SER A 24 -0.96 -11.00 29.46
C SER A 24 0.25 -10.21 28.95
N VAL A 25 0.22 -9.74 27.69
CA VAL A 25 1.36 -9.04 27.04
C VAL A 25 1.33 -7.55 27.32
N TYR A 26 0.14 -6.92 27.30
CA TYR A 26 0.01 -5.44 27.40
C TYR A 26 -0.67 -4.97 28.68
N GLY A 27 -1.19 -5.88 29.52
CA GLY A 27 -1.95 -5.52 30.72
C GLY A 27 -3.29 -4.84 30.41
N ILE A 28 -3.78 -4.95 29.21
CA ILE A 28 -5.01 -4.29 28.73
C ILE A 28 -6.16 -5.32 28.75
N ASN A 29 -7.25 -4.96 29.40
CA ASN A 29 -8.51 -5.73 29.33
C ASN A 29 -9.49 -4.95 28.45
N GLY A 30 -9.97 -5.56 27.37
CA GLY A 30 -10.87 -4.91 26.43
C GLY A 30 -11.66 -5.91 25.59
N GLU A 31 -12.67 -5.42 24.90
CA GLU A 31 -13.42 -6.18 23.91
C GLU A 31 -12.67 -6.19 22.59
N LEU A 32 -12.53 -7.35 21.97
CA LEU A 32 -11.85 -7.51 20.69
C LEU A 32 -12.84 -7.81 19.57
N SER A 33 -12.64 -7.15 18.43
CA SER A 33 -13.33 -7.48 17.18
C SER A 33 -12.34 -7.65 16.05
N ARG A 34 -12.45 -8.76 15.30
CA ARG A 34 -11.57 -9.05 14.17
C ARG A 34 -11.68 -7.98 13.11
N LEU A 35 -10.54 -7.54 12.62
CA LEU A 35 -10.43 -6.68 11.44
C LEU A 35 -10.03 -7.52 10.21
N PRO A 36 -10.43 -7.11 9.00
CA PRO A 36 -9.92 -7.74 7.78
C PRO A 36 -8.40 -7.63 7.71
N SER A 37 -7.74 -8.74 7.42
CA SER A 37 -6.30 -8.82 7.19
C SER A 37 -6.02 -9.96 6.21
N GLU A 38 -4.96 -9.82 5.40
CA GLU A 38 -4.60 -10.85 4.42
C GLU A 38 -3.77 -11.98 5.03
N LYS A 39 -2.99 -11.69 6.08
CA LYS A 39 -2.01 -12.62 6.63
C LYS A 39 -2.15 -12.83 8.13
N ASP A 40 -2.36 -11.74 8.88
CA ASP A 40 -2.31 -11.70 10.32
C ASP A 40 -3.68 -11.92 10.93
N ASP A 41 -3.71 -12.37 12.18
CA ASP A 41 -4.88 -12.23 13.00
C ASP A 41 -4.87 -10.83 13.63
N THR A 42 -5.72 -9.95 13.14
CA THR A 42 -5.75 -8.54 13.52
C THR A 42 -7.05 -8.21 14.23
N PHE A 43 -6.96 -7.55 15.41
CA PHE A 43 -8.14 -7.21 16.19
C PHE A 43 -8.10 -5.76 16.66
N LYS A 44 -9.25 -5.10 16.53
CA LYS A 44 -9.52 -3.82 17.16
C LYS A 44 -9.82 -4.05 18.65
N VAL A 45 -9.19 -3.25 19.50
CA VAL A 45 -9.32 -3.29 20.96
C VAL A 45 -10.20 -2.13 21.42
N VAL A 46 -11.26 -2.42 22.15
CA VAL A 46 -12.21 -1.45 22.71
C VAL A 46 -12.19 -1.55 24.25
N VAL A 47 -11.94 -0.42 24.92
CA VAL A 47 -11.99 -0.31 26.37
C VAL A 47 -12.99 0.80 26.74
N ASP A 48 -13.94 0.51 27.63
CA ASP A 48 -15.00 1.44 28.04
C ASP A 48 -15.75 2.07 26.85
N GLY A 49 -16.01 1.26 25.80
CA GLY A 49 -16.71 1.67 24.58
C GLY A 49 -15.88 2.50 23.62
N LYS A 50 -14.59 2.72 23.89
CA LYS A 50 -13.69 3.49 23.01
C LYS A 50 -12.64 2.60 22.37
N PRO A 51 -12.47 2.64 21.04
CA PRO A 51 -11.33 2.01 20.36
C PRO A 51 -10.02 2.69 20.82
N ILE A 52 -9.06 1.88 21.28
CA ILE A 52 -7.78 2.40 21.79
C ILE A 52 -6.56 1.84 21.07
N ALA A 53 -6.66 0.61 20.56
CA ALA A 53 -5.53 -0.07 19.95
C ALA A 53 -5.99 -1.06 18.87
N VAL A 54 -5.01 -1.50 18.09
CA VAL A 54 -5.10 -2.67 17.22
C VAL A 54 -3.98 -3.63 17.64
N ILE A 55 -4.33 -4.86 17.99
CA ILE A 55 -3.38 -5.93 18.22
C ILE A 55 -3.25 -6.79 16.97
N LYS A 56 -2.02 -7.10 16.59
CA LYS A 56 -1.66 -7.94 15.44
C LYS A 56 -0.90 -9.17 15.92
N ILE A 57 -1.42 -10.33 15.59
CA ILE A 57 -0.77 -11.62 15.82
C ILE A 57 -0.32 -12.11 14.45
N ALA A 58 0.99 -11.98 14.20
CA ALA A 58 1.57 -12.26 12.90
C ALA A 58 1.40 -13.74 12.50
N ASN A 59 1.31 -14.02 11.21
CA ASN A 59 1.35 -15.39 10.73
C ASN A 59 2.64 -16.08 11.20
N PRO A 60 2.60 -17.35 11.64
CA PRO A 60 3.79 -18.04 12.16
C PRO A 60 4.92 -18.19 11.12
N HIS A 61 4.63 -18.02 9.84
CA HIS A 61 5.62 -18.10 8.76
C HIS A 61 6.21 -16.74 8.36
N ASP A 62 5.70 -15.63 8.92
CA ASP A 62 6.22 -14.30 8.59
C ASP A 62 7.61 -14.10 9.20
N PRO A 63 8.59 -13.62 8.41
CA PRO A 63 9.92 -13.36 8.89
C PRO A 63 9.92 -12.24 9.95
N GLU A 64 10.56 -12.48 11.09
CA GLU A 64 10.65 -11.51 12.19
C GLU A 64 11.30 -10.20 11.74
N ASP A 65 12.29 -10.26 10.85
CA ASP A 65 13.01 -9.10 10.34
C ASP A 65 12.14 -8.21 9.42
N GLU A 66 11.06 -8.76 8.81
CA GLU A 66 10.08 -7.98 8.08
C GLU A 66 9.09 -7.26 9.02
N LEU A 67 8.73 -7.89 10.14
CA LEU A 67 7.95 -7.24 11.19
C LEU A 67 8.75 -6.12 11.85
N ASP A 68 10.03 -6.36 12.13
CA ASP A 68 10.94 -5.37 12.71
C ASP A 68 11.13 -4.16 11.79
N LEU A 69 11.27 -4.37 10.47
CA LEU A 69 11.33 -3.29 9.49
C LEU A 69 10.12 -2.36 9.56
N GLN A 70 8.90 -2.90 9.52
CA GLN A 70 7.69 -2.07 9.53
C GLN A 70 7.50 -1.34 10.88
N ILE A 71 7.81 -1.99 12.01
CA ILE A 71 7.73 -1.39 13.34
C ILE A 71 8.72 -0.22 13.45
N LYS A 72 9.99 -0.44 13.05
CA LYS A 72 11.03 0.59 13.11
C LYS A 72 10.77 1.75 12.16
N LEU A 73 10.21 1.49 10.98
CA LEU A 73 9.82 2.55 10.06
C LEU A 73 8.72 3.44 10.66
N MET A 74 7.66 2.85 11.25
CA MET A 74 6.62 3.62 11.94
C MET A 74 7.20 4.45 13.09
N GLN A 75 8.06 3.86 13.92
CA GLN A 75 8.71 4.58 15.01
C GLN A 75 9.57 5.74 14.50
N HIS A 76 10.32 5.54 13.41
CA HIS A 76 11.14 6.56 12.79
C HIS A 76 10.30 7.72 12.25
N VAL A 77 9.22 7.44 11.50
CA VAL A 77 8.30 8.46 10.98
C VAL A 77 7.68 9.26 12.11
N GLY A 78 7.15 8.60 13.14
CA GLY A 78 6.55 9.28 14.29
C GLY A 78 7.52 10.15 15.10
N GLN A 79 8.81 9.80 15.12
CA GLN A 79 9.86 10.60 15.73
C GLN A 79 10.31 11.77 14.85
N SER A 80 10.38 11.56 13.54
CA SER A 80 10.83 12.56 12.56
C SER A 80 9.79 13.67 12.37
N ASP A 81 8.51 13.33 12.27
CA ASP A 81 7.40 14.28 12.18
C ASP A 81 6.15 13.78 12.93
N PRO A 82 5.96 14.18 14.20
CA PRO A 82 4.79 13.78 15.00
C PRO A 82 3.44 14.30 14.46
N THR A 83 3.44 15.17 13.44
CA THR A 83 2.20 15.68 12.82
C THR A 83 1.64 14.71 11.76
N ILE A 84 2.40 13.72 11.36
CA ILE A 84 1.92 12.70 10.43
C ILE A 84 1.01 11.72 11.19
N PRO A 85 -0.24 11.53 10.75
CA PRO A 85 -1.20 10.69 11.46
C PRO A 85 -0.92 9.21 11.20
N ILE A 86 0.10 8.65 11.86
CA ILE A 86 0.42 7.22 11.83
C ILE A 86 0.18 6.58 13.19
N PRO A 87 -0.08 5.26 13.25
CA PRO A 87 -0.23 4.57 14.52
C PRO A 87 1.06 4.62 15.33
N GLN A 88 0.93 4.81 16.64
CA GLN A 88 2.04 4.66 17.57
C GLN A 88 2.19 3.18 17.94
N VAL A 89 3.43 2.67 17.89
CA VAL A 89 3.74 1.32 18.34
C VAL A 89 3.67 1.27 19.87
N LEU A 90 2.89 0.33 20.41
CA LEU A 90 2.76 0.13 21.85
C LEU A 90 3.85 -0.82 22.37
N THR A 91 4.27 -0.60 23.59
CA THR A 91 5.20 -1.50 24.30
C THR A 91 4.44 -2.46 25.20
N SER A 92 4.91 -3.70 25.30
CA SER A 92 4.43 -4.69 26.26
C SER A 92 4.72 -4.26 27.70
N ILE A 93 4.16 -4.98 28.68
CA ILE A 93 4.49 -4.76 30.11
C ILE A 93 5.96 -4.98 30.42
N ASP A 94 6.67 -5.76 29.60
CA ASP A 94 8.11 -6.03 29.71
C ASP A 94 8.98 -5.02 28.93
N GLY A 95 8.36 -4.04 28.26
CA GLY A 95 9.03 -2.99 27.49
C GLY A 95 9.38 -3.37 26.04
N GLU A 96 8.91 -4.54 25.56
CA GLU A 96 9.18 -5.02 24.21
C GLU A 96 8.11 -4.51 23.22
N VAL A 97 8.50 -4.22 21.97
CA VAL A 97 7.57 -3.82 20.90
C VAL A 97 7.11 -5.01 20.07
N LEU A 98 7.85 -6.13 20.10
CA LEU A 98 7.53 -7.37 19.41
C LEU A 98 7.74 -8.53 20.37
N THR A 99 6.65 -9.20 20.75
CA THR A 99 6.68 -10.28 21.75
C THR A 99 6.44 -11.63 21.07
N THR A 100 7.10 -12.67 21.54
CA THR A 100 6.87 -14.05 21.08
C THR A 100 5.94 -14.77 22.05
N ILE A 101 4.93 -15.44 21.51
CA ILE A 101 4.01 -16.28 22.28
C ILE A 101 3.91 -17.68 21.65
N VAL A 102 3.36 -18.62 22.38
CA VAL A 102 2.86 -19.89 21.84
C VAL A 102 1.33 -19.88 22.01
N ASP A 103 0.61 -19.98 20.89
CA ASP A 103 -0.86 -19.99 20.90
C ASP A 103 -1.45 -21.34 21.35
N LYS A 104 -2.78 -21.39 21.53
CA LYS A 104 -3.48 -22.63 21.95
C LYS A 104 -3.37 -23.77 20.92
N ALA A 105 -3.08 -23.45 19.66
CA ALA A 105 -2.80 -24.43 18.62
C ALA A 105 -1.34 -24.94 18.63
N GLY A 106 -0.49 -24.41 19.52
CA GLY A 106 0.92 -24.78 19.64
C GLY A 106 1.84 -24.06 18.63
N GLN A 107 1.33 -23.03 17.93
CA GLN A 107 2.11 -22.25 16.97
C GLN A 107 2.89 -21.15 17.69
N THR A 108 4.17 -20.97 17.32
CA THR A 108 4.96 -19.82 17.76
C THR A 108 4.57 -18.60 16.93
N ARG A 109 4.07 -17.55 17.59
CA ARG A 109 3.57 -16.34 16.95
C ARG A 109 4.28 -15.09 17.47
N LYS A 110 4.42 -14.10 16.60
CA LYS A 110 4.85 -12.75 17.01
C LYS A 110 3.63 -11.89 17.25
N VAL A 111 3.65 -11.12 18.33
CA VAL A 111 2.57 -10.23 18.73
C VAL A 111 3.10 -8.81 18.87
N TRP A 112 2.40 -7.87 18.32
CA TRP A 112 2.65 -6.45 18.45
C TRP A 112 1.36 -5.66 18.42
N ALA A 113 1.37 -4.45 18.92
CA ALA A 113 0.18 -3.62 19.00
C ALA A 113 0.49 -2.17 18.63
N ILE A 114 -0.51 -1.49 18.10
CA ILE A 114 -0.45 -0.09 17.68
C ILE A 114 -1.66 0.67 18.22
N SER A 115 -1.54 1.99 18.35
CA SER A 115 -2.68 2.83 18.68
C SER A 115 -3.76 2.76 17.61
N PHE A 116 -5.03 2.84 18.02
CA PHE A 116 -6.14 2.96 17.08
C PHE A 116 -6.17 4.39 16.50
N LEU A 117 -6.39 4.51 15.19
CA LEU A 117 -6.62 5.78 14.51
C LEU A 117 -8.10 5.89 14.12
N PRO A 118 -8.73 7.05 14.38
CA PRO A 118 -10.13 7.30 13.98
C PRO A 118 -10.24 7.59 12.48
N GLY A 119 -11.45 7.55 11.96
CA GLY A 119 -11.77 7.84 10.56
C GLY A 119 -12.23 6.61 9.79
N ALA A 120 -12.60 6.82 8.55
CA ALA A 120 -12.99 5.76 7.63
C ALA A 120 -11.99 5.65 6.47
N VAL A 121 -11.80 4.44 5.93
CA VAL A 121 -10.90 4.22 4.79
C VAL A 121 -11.37 5.02 3.56
N LEU A 122 -10.45 5.61 2.81
CA LEU A 122 -10.78 6.44 1.65
C LEU A 122 -11.47 5.67 0.52
N ASP A 123 -11.42 4.35 0.51
CA ASP A 123 -12.21 3.53 -0.44
C ASP A 123 -13.73 3.76 -0.30
N THR A 124 -14.18 4.26 0.85
CA THR A 124 -15.59 4.58 1.12
C THR A 124 -15.98 6.02 0.75
N PHE A 125 -15.03 6.87 0.33
CA PHE A 125 -15.27 8.24 -0.07
C PHE A 125 -15.09 8.44 -1.58
N ASP A 126 -15.86 9.38 -2.15
CA ASP A 126 -15.45 10.05 -3.37
C ASP A 126 -14.81 11.39 -2.98
N THR A 127 -13.50 11.51 -3.20
CA THR A 127 -12.70 12.67 -2.76
C THR A 127 -12.85 13.85 -3.72
N ASP A 128 -12.94 15.07 -3.16
CA ASP A 128 -12.85 16.31 -3.93
C ASP A 128 -11.39 16.72 -4.22
N ALA A 129 -11.21 17.82 -4.97
CA ALA A 129 -9.89 18.30 -5.39
C ALA A 129 -9.02 18.70 -4.17
N ARG A 130 -9.61 19.39 -3.17
CA ARG A 130 -8.91 19.78 -1.95
C ARG A 130 -8.48 18.56 -1.13
N GLU A 131 -9.37 17.59 -0.98
CA GLU A 131 -9.08 16.33 -0.26
C GLU A 131 -7.92 15.57 -0.95
N ARG A 132 -7.87 15.55 -2.29
CA ARG A 132 -6.78 14.94 -3.06
C ARG A 132 -5.45 15.70 -2.89
N GLU A 133 -5.46 17.03 -2.83
CA GLU A 133 -4.26 17.80 -2.48
C GLU A 133 -3.77 17.48 -1.06
N LEU A 134 -4.66 17.34 -0.09
CA LEU A 134 -4.29 16.95 1.29
C LEU A 134 -3.66 15.55 1.34
N ILE A 135 -4.19 14.59 0.58
CA ILE A 135 -3.57 13.26 0.43
C ILE A 135 -2.14 13.40 -0.10
N GLY A 136 -1.92 14.18 -1.15
CA GLY A 136 -0.60 14.44 -1.70
C GLY A 136 0.36 15.08 -0.69
N ARG A 137 -0.11 16.05 0.11
CA ARG A 137 0.69 16.68 1.17
C ARG A 137 1.15 15.68 2.23
N VAL A 138 0.28 14.78 2.68
CA VAL A 138 0.65 13.78 3.67
C VAL A 138 1.65 12.77 3.09
N LEU A 139 1.47 12.36 1.82
CA LEU A 139 2.45 11.53 1.13
C LEU A 139 3.83 12.20 1.07
N GLY A 140 3.89 13.51 0.72
CA GLY A 140 5.12 14.28 0.73
C GLY A 140 5.78 14.37 2.11
N LYS A 141 4.99 14.55 3.18
CA LYS A 141 5.50 14.54 4.56
C LYS A 141 6.11 13.17 4.94
N ILE A 142 5.44 12.06 4.60
CA ILE A 142 5.96 10.71 4.86
C ILE A 142 7.28 10.51 4.13
N ARG A 143 7.37 10.89 2.85
CA ARG A 143 8.62 10.80 2.08
C ARG A 143 9.76 11.55 2.77
N LEU A 144 9.52 12.76 3.28
CA LEU A 144 10.54 13.52 4.02
C LEU A 144 10.87 12.88 5.37
N ALA A 145 9.87 12.39 6.09
CA ALA A 145 10.06 11.75 7.39
C ALA A 145 10.82 10.43 7.31
N THR A 146 10.77 9.73 6.18
CA THR A 146 11.53 8.49 5.96
C THR A 146 12.94 8.72 5.40
N GLU A 147 13.32 9.98 5.12
CA GLU A 147 14.66 10.29 4.61
C GLU A 147 15.74 9.89 5.62
N GLY A 148 16.76 9.15 5.13
CA GLY A 148 17.83 8.64 5.96
C GLY A 148 17.51 7.40 6.79
N PHE A 149 16.27 6.93 6.80
CA PHE A 149 15.96 5.63 7.42
C PHE A 149 16.58 4.49 6.62
N ASP A 150 17.18 3.54 7.34
CA ASP A 150 17.74 2.32 6.77
C ASP A 150 17.46 1.11 7.66
N HIS A 151 17.37 -0.06 7.02
CA HIS A 151 17.14 -1.33 7.71
C HIS A 151 17.73 -2.48 6.89
N PRO A 152 18.36 -3.51 7.50
CA PRO A 152 18.96 -4.64 6.77
C PRO A 152 17.99 -5.37 5.84
N LYS A 153 16.68 -5.36 6.15
CA LYS A 153 15.64 -6.00 5.35
C LYS A 153 14.99 -5.06 4.33
N ALA A 154 15.43 -3.82 4.21
CA ALA A 154 14.78 -2.83 3.33
C ALA A 154 14.79 -3.23 1.85
N ASP A 155 15.82 -3.95 1.40
CA ASP A 155 15.98 -4.38 0.00
C ASP A 155 15.21 -5.68 -0.33
N ARG A 156 14.18 -6.02 0.45
CA ARG A 156 13.29 -7.16 0.16
C ARG A 156 12.50 -6.94 -1.12
N MET A 157 12.13 -8.04 -1.79
CA MET A 157 11.25 -7.99 -2.95
C MET A 157 9.79 -7.95 -2.51
N VAL A 158 9.07 -6.89 -2.88
CA VAL A 158 7.62 -6.78 -2.74
C VAL A 158 6.99 -6.97 -4.12
N ALA A 159 6.02 -7.88 -4.23
CA ALA A 159 5.40 -8.20 -5.53
C ALA A 159 4.64 -7.02 -6.14
N TRP A 160 4.11 -6.14 -5.30
CA TRP A 160 3.40 -4.94 -5.72
C TRP A 160 4.33 -3.79 -6.15
N ASP A 161 5.63 -3.87 -5.86
CA ASP A 161 6.61 -2.87 -6.28
C ASP A 161 6.92 -3.01 -7.78
N VAL A 162 6.54 -2.00 -8.56
CA VAL A 162 6.75 -1.99 -10.01
C VAL A 162 8.21 -1.89 -10.44
N ALA A 163 9.15 -1.66 -9.52
CA ALA A 163 10.58 -1.89 -9.78
C ALA A 163 10.85 -3.34 -10.23
N HIS A 164 9.98 -4.26 -9.86
CA HIS A 164 10.06 -5.69 -10.17
C HIS A 164 8.99 -6.15 -11.17
N ILE A 165 8.42 -5.24 -11.98
CA ILE A 165 7.37 -5.55 -12.96
C ILE A 165 7.81 -6.64 -13.96
N ASP A 166 9.08 -6.69 -14.30
CA ASP A 166 9.69 -7.74 -15.12
C ASP A 166 9.53 -9.15 -14.53
N LYS A 167 9.65 -9.28 -13.20
CA LYS A 167 9.47 -10.54 -12.50
C LYS A 167 7.99 -10.91 -12.36
N VAL A 168 7.12 -9.93 -12.14
CA VAL A 168 5.67 -10.12 -12.04
C VAL A 168 5.05 -10.40 -13.40
N GLY A 169 5.67 -9.91 -14.47
CA GLY A 169 5.21 -10.08 -15.86
C GLY A 169 5.00 -11.52 -16.29
N VAL A 170 5.69 -12.51 -15.68
CA VAL A 170 5.46 -13.94 -15.97
C VAL A 170 4.01 -14.38 -15.68
N LEU A 171 3.29 -13.66 -14.81
CA LEU A 171 1.89 -13.93 -14.50
C LEU A 171 0.94 -13.65 -15.67
N ILE A 172 1.42 -13.07 -16.77
CA ILE A 172 0.64 -12.85 -18.01
C ILE A 172 0.07 -14.15 -18.58
N GLU A 173 0.67 -15.31 -18.29
CA GLU A 173 0.15 -16.62 -18.67
C GLU A 173 -1.23 -16.94 -18.09
N PHE A 174 -1.60 -16.29 -16.98
CA PHE A 174 -2.90 -16.44 -16.31
C PHE A 174 -3.99 -15.51 -16.85
N ILE A 175 -3.68 -14.66 -17.83
CA ILE A 175 -4.66 -13.85 -18.57
C ILE A 175 -5.18 -14.67 -19.74
N HIS A 176 -6.48 -14.95 -19.75
CA HIS A 176 -7.09 -15.81 -20.78
C HIS A 176 -7.66 -15.03 -21.95
N ASP A 177 -8.14 -13.81 -21.72
CA ASP A 177 -8.60 -12.92 -22.79
C ASP A 177 -7.41 -12.39 -23.59
N GLN A 178 -7.47 -12.52 -24.93
CA GLN A 178 -6.36 -12.18 -25.81
C GLN A 178 -6.12 -10.66 -25.86
N HIS A 179 -7.19 -9.85 -25.85
CA HIS A 179 -7.08 -8.39 -25.86
C HIS A 179 -6.48 -7.88 -24.55
N GLU A 180 -6.97 -8.37 -23.40
CA GLU A 180 -6.42 -8.04 -22.08
C GLU A 180 -4.94 -8.42 -21.98
N LYS A 181 -4.56 -9.57 -22.54
CA LYS A 181 -3.17 -10.03 -22.58
C LYS A 181 -2.29 -9.10 -23.41
N GLU A 182 -2.77 -8.65 -24.58
CA GLU A 182 -2.07 -7.70 -25.45
C GLU A 182 -1.87 -6.36 -24.79
N LEU A 183 -2.87 -5.86 -24.03
CA LEU A 183 -2.75 -4.64 -23.26
C LEU A 183 -1.65 -4.74 -22.20
N VAL A 184 -1.65 -5.79 -21.39
CA VAL A 184 -0.62 -5.99 -20.36
C VAL A 184 0.76 -6.17 -21.01
N GLN A 185 0.87 -6.94 -22.10
CA GLN A 185 2.13 -7.13 -22.81
C GLN A 185 2.67 -5.79 -23.34
N GLY A 186 1.82 -4.94 -23.90
CA GLY A 186 2.21 -3.62 -24.37
C GLY A 186 2.80 -2.72 -23.26
N VAL A 187 2.25 -2.82 -22.04
CA VAL A 187 2.84 -2.12 -20.88
C VAL A 187 4.19 -2.73 -20.50
N LEU A 188 4.29 -4.06 -20.44
CA LEU A 188 5.55 -4.75 -20.11
C LEU A 188 6.66 -4.40 -21.12
N ASP A 189 6.35 -4.39 -22.40
CA ASP A 189 7.30 -4.03 -23.46
C ASP A 189 7.78 -2.57 -23.30
N ARG A 190 6.85 -1.64 -23.01
CA ARG A 190 7.19 -0.23 -22.77
C ARG A 190 8.05 -0.08 -21.51
N MET A 191 7.72 -0.78 -20.43
CA MET A 191 8.51 -0.77 -19.20
C MET A 191 9.88 -1.42 -19.38
N ALA A 192 10.03 -2.45 -20.20
CA ALA A 192 11.33 -3.03 -20.51
C ALA A 192 12.28 -2.00 -21.15
N VAL A 193 11.78 -1.14 -22.05
CA VAL A 193 12.55 -0.05 -22.62
C VAL A 193 12.92 1.01 -21.58
N LEU A 194 12.01 1.33 -20.67
CA LEU A 194 12.20 2.35 -19.63
C LEU A 194 13.00 1.85 -18.41
N LYS A 195 13.17 0.54 -18.25
CA LYS A 195 13.81 -0.09 -17.09
C LYS A 195 15.13 0.54 -16.67
N PRO A 196 16.10 0.80 -17.56
CA PRO A 196 17.37 1.41 -17.17
C PRO A 196 17.20 2.81 -16.54
N ARG A 197 16.20 3.58 -17.00
CA ARG A 197 15.87 4.90 -16.45
C ARG A 197 15.23 4.76 -15.06
N VAL A 198 14.32 3.81 -14.90
CA VAL A 198 13.66 3.50 -13.59
C VAL A 198 14.69 3.05 -12.56
N ASP A 199 15.64 2.19 -12.95
CA ASP A 199 16.69 1.69 -12.05
C ASP A 199 17.65 2.80 -11.57
N ALA A 200 17.77 3.90 -12.32
CA ALA A 200 18.60 5.06 -11.99
C ALA A 200 17.90 6.10 -11.09
N LEU A 201 16.61 5.93 -10.78
CA LEU A 201 15.87 6.87 -9.94
C LEU A 201 16.37 6.89 -8.49
N ARG A 202 16.14 8.02 -7.79
CA ARG A 202 16.42 8.15 -6.35
C ARG A 202 15.58 7.16 -5.56
N ARG A 203 16.22 6.46 -4.62
CA ARG A 203 15.59 5.41 -3.81
C ARG A 203 15.73 5.71 -2.32
N GLN A 204 14.73 5.34 -1.56
CA GLN A 204 14.76 5.31 -0.09
C GLN A 204 13.78 4.25 0.44
N VAL A 205 13.78 4.00 1.74
CA VAL A 205 12.74 3.14 2.35
C VAL A 205 11.45 3.95 2.42
N LEU A 206 10.38 3.39 1.87
CA LEU A 206 9.09 4.03 1.72
C LEU A 206 7.96 3.10 2.21
N HIS A 207 6.76 3.63 2.38
CA HIS A 207 5.58 2.86 2.74
C HIS A 207 5.21 1.83 1.66
N ASN A 208 5.36 2.21 0.40
CA ASN A 208 5.21 1.40 -0.83
C ASN A 208 3.79 0.84 -1.10
N ASP A 209 2.81 1.15 -0.26
CA ASP A 209 1.39 0.86 -0.53
C ASP A 209 0.48 2.01 -0.05
N PHE A 210 0.74 3.23 -0.56
CA PHE A 210 -0.08 4.41 -0.27
C PHE A 210 -1.40 4.35 -1.05
N SER A 211 -2.20 3.34 -0.74
CA SER A 211 -3.48 3.05 -1.38
C SER A 211 -4.65 3.68 -0.60
N ARG A 212 -5.81 3.86 -1.26
CA ARG A 212 -7.01 4.40 -0.60
C ARG A 212 -7.50 3.54 0.59
N SER A 213 -7.23 2.24 0.57
CA SER A 213 -7.55 1.34 1.69
C SER A 213 -6.67 1.52 2.91
N ASN A 214 -5.48 2.14 2.74
CA ASN A 214 -4.50 2.37 3.79
C ASN A 214 -4.48 3.82 4.31
N ILE A 215 -5.40 4.65 3.83
CA ILE A 215 -5.57 6.04 4.25
C ILE A 215 -6.94 6.19 4.93
N LEU A 216 -6.94 6.74 6.14
CA LEU A 216 -8.15 7.10 6.88
C LEU A 216 -8.44 8.58 6.72
N GLY A 217 -9.71 8.91 6.53
CA GLY A 217 -10.17 10.30 6.42
C GLY A 217 -11.41 10.55 7.27
N ASP A 218 -11.54 11.81 7.70
CA ASP A 218 -12.72 12.34 8.36
C ASP A 218 -12.96 13.78 7.90
N ARG A 219 -14.13 14.06 7.30
CA ARG A 219 -14.49 15.40 6.80
C ARG A 219 -14.78 16.41 7.90
N GLU A 220 -15.00 15.95 9.14
CA GLU A 220 -15.16 16.83 10.29
C GLU A 220 -13.81 17.35 10.82
N GLU A 221 -12.71 16.65 10.46
CA GLU A 221 -11.35 17.08 10.82
C GLU A 221 -10.78 18.08 9.81
N PRO A 222 -10.13 19.17 10.28
CA PRO A 222 -9.62 20.24 9.42
C PRO A 222 -8.62 19.77 8.36
N ASP A 223 -7.78 18.81 8.72
CA ASP A 223 -6.73 18.26 7.86
C ASP A 223 -7.22 17.06 7.05
N PHE A 224 -8.49 16.65 7.22
CA PHE A 224 -9.14 15.54 6.54
C PHE A 224 -8.49 14.18 6.77
N ILE A 225 -7.16 14.03 6.58
CA ILE A 225 -6.44 12.76 6.75
C ILE A 225 -6.19 12.51 8.25
N THR A 226 -6.80 11.45 8.78
CA THR A 226 -6.74 11.07 10.20
C THR A 226 -5.87 9.85 10.45
N GLY A 227 -5.43 9.14 9.39
CA GLY A 227 -4.56 7.98 9.56
C GLY A 227 -3.94 7.47 8.28
N ILE A 228 -2.69 7.02 8.40
CA ILE A 228 -1.99 6.20 7.41
C ILE A 228 -1.63 4.89 8.12
N ILE A 229 -2.11 3.78 7.57
CA ILE A 229 -1.98 2.44 8.15
C ILE A 229 -1.32 1.48 7.17
N ASP A 230 -0.97 0.30 7.68
CA ASP A 230 -0.43 -0.83 6.91
C ASP A 230 0.93 -0.57 6.25
N PHE A 231 1.97 -0.59 7.07
CA PHE A 231 3.37 -0.51 6.65
C PHE A 231 3.95 -1.87 6.19
N GLY A 232 3.07 -2.86 5.95
CA GLY A 232 3.47 -4.23 5.61
C GLY A 232 4.29 -4.37 4.33
N ASP A 233 4.10 -3.49 3.35
CA ASP A 233 4.82 -3.50 2.07
C ASP A 233 6.03 -2.55 2.02
N CYS A 234 6.41 -1.95 3.16
CA CYS A 234 7.54 -1.03 3.21
C CYS A 234 8.83 -1.69 2.70
N SER A 235 9.54 -0.98 1.85
CA SER A 235 10.78 -1.45 1.22
C SER A 235 11.57 -0.29 0.61
N ARG A 236 12.83 -0.54 0.26
CA ARG A 236 13.64 0.42 -0.49
C ARG A 236 13.26 0.41 -1.96
N THR A 237 12.51 1.41 -2.36
CA THR A 237 12.07 1.58 -3.74
C THR A 237 12.33 3.00 -4.26
N ALA A 238 12.06 3.26 -5.54
CA ALA A 238 12.20 4.60 -6.09
C ALA A 238 11.08 5.51 -5.56
N ILE A 239 11.44 6.78 -5.24
CA ILE A 239 10.48 7.77 -4.72
C ILE A 239 9.28 7.92 -5.67
N ALA A 240 9.52 7.98 -6.97
CA ALA A 240 8.46 8.07 -7.98
C ALA A 240 7.54 6.83 -8.01
N ILE A 241 8.01 5.65 -7.60
CA ILE A 241 7.17 4.45 -7.53
C ILE A 241 6.12 4.59 -6.44
N GLU A 242 6.46 5.08 -5.25
CA GLU A 242 5.47 5.31 -4.21
C GLU A 242 4.44 6.36 -4.62
N VAL A 243 4.89 7.48 -5.19
CA VAL A 243 3.98 8.51 -5.71
C VAL A 243 3.06 7.90 -6.77
N SER A 244 3.58 7.09 -7.70
CA SER A 244 2.79 6.42 -8.74
C SER A 244 1.72 5.50 -8.17
N THR A 245 2.00 4.84 -7.04
CA THR A 245 1.02 4.00 -6.34
C THR A 245 -0.16 4.83 -5.85
N ALA A 246 0.09 5.98 -5.20
CA ALA A 246 -0.96 6.89 -4.79
C ALA A 246 -1.79 7.39 -6.00
N LEU A 247 -1.13 7.82 -7.08
CA LEU A 247 -1.82 8.31 -8.29
C LEU A 247 -2.72 7.24 -8.91
N MET A 248 -2.25 6.00 -9.01
CA MET A 248 -3.00 4.88 -9.60
C MET A 248 -4.36 4.65 -8.91
N HIS A 249 -4.41 4.82 -7.60
CA HIS A 249 -5.65 4.62 -6.83
C HIS A 249 -6.71 5.71 -7.03
N HIS A 250 -6.36 6.80 -7.71
CA HIS A 250 -7.25 7.91 -8.01
C HIS A 250 -7.55 8.09 -9.50
N LEU A 251 -7.10 7.17 -10.34
CA LEU A 251 -7.45 7.16 -11.77
C LEU A 251 -8.96 6.95 -11.95
N PRO A 252 -9.58 7.56 -12.99
CA PRO A 252 -10.97 7.34 -13.34
C PRO A 252 -11.25 5.85 -13.58
N ARG A 253 -12.42 5.39 -13.14
CA ARG A 253 -12.82 3.98 -13.24
C ARG A 253 -13.69 3.68 -14.47
N ASP A 254 -14.13 4.69 -15.15
CA ASP A 254 -15.08 4.67 -16.28
C ASP A 254 -14.41 5.02 -17.62
N MET A 255 -13.11 4.71 -17.75
CA MET A 255 -12.35 5.00 -18.97
C MET A 255 -12.84 4.22 -20.19
N ALA A 256 -13.45 3.05 -20.00
CA ALA A 256 -14.04 2.27 -21.10
C ALA A 256 -15.28 2.96 -21.69
N GLU A 257 -16.08 3.63 -20.84
CA GLU A 257 -17.28 4.37 -21.23
C GLU A 257 -16.95 5.80 -21.71
N ASN A 258 -15.89 6.39 -21.14
CA ASN A 258 -15.47 7.78 -21.38
C ASN A 258 -13.98 7.86 -21.79
N PRO A 259 -13.58 7.32 -22.95
CA PRO A 259 -12.17 7.19 -23.33
C PRO A 259 -11.48 8.53 -23.62
N GLU A 260 -12.24 9.62 -23.86
CA GLU A 260 -11.73 10.95 -24.15
C GLU A 260 -11.39 11.75 -22.88
N GLN A 261 -11.82 11.29 -21.70
CA GLN A 261 -11.51 12.00 -20.47
C GLN A 261 -10.01 11.94 -20.15
N ASP A 262 -9.55 12.94 -19.39
CA ASP A 262 -8.14 12.98 -18.97
C ASP A 262 -7.88 11.97 -17.84
N LEU A 263 -7.14 10.91 -18.15
CA LEU A 263 -6.79 9.85 -17.21
C LEU A 263 -6.11 10.37 -15.94
N PHE A 264 -5.33 11.46 -16.04
CA PHE A 264 -4.51 11.97 -14.95
C PHE A 264 -5.06 13.24 -14.26
N GLU A 265 -6.29 13.67 -14.56
CA GLU A 265 -6.88 14.88 -13.98
C GLU A 265 -6.80 14.85 -12.44
N ARG A 266 -7.40 13.84 -11.82
CA ARG A 266 -7.39 13.68 -10.34
C ARG A 266 -5.98 13.39 -9.79
N ALA A 267 -5.15 12.71 -10.55
CA ALA A 267 -3.77 12.42 -10.19
C ALA A 267 -2.92 13.69 -10.07
N ARG A 268 -3.17 14.71 -10.93
CA ARG A 268 -2.47 15.99 -10.85
C ARG A 268 -2.76 16.75 -9.57
N GLU A 269 -3.95 16.63 -9.00
CA GLU A 269 -4.31 17.29 -7.73
C GLU A 269 -3.51 16.67 -6.56
N ILE A 270 -3.36 15.35 -6.54
CA ILE A 270 -2.50 14.67 -5.55
C ILE A 270 -1.04 15.08 -5.76
N LEU A 271 -0.57 15.06 -7.01
CA LEU A 271 0.79 15.44 -7.33
C LEU A 271 1.08 16.91 -6.95
N ALA A 272 0.13 17.82 -7.16
CA ALA A 272 0.25 19.20 -6.72
C ALA A 272 0.41 19.31 -5.19
N GLY A 273 -0.40 18.56 -4.45
CA GLY A 273 -0.26 18.46 -2.99
C GLY A 273 1.09 17.92 -2.55
N TYR A 274 1.59 16.87 -3.22
CA TYR A 274 2.91 16.29 -2.95
C TYR A 274 4.03 17.31 -3.21
N LEU A 275 4.03 17.95 -4.39
CA LEU A 275 5.05 18.91 -4.80
C LEU A 275 5.04 20.20 -3.95
N ALA A 276 3.95 20.51 -3.27
CA ALA A 276 3.92 21.60 -2.29
C ALA A 276 4.71 21.30 -1.00
N VAL A 277 5.14 20.04 -0.79
CA VAL A 277 5.83 19.58 0.42
C VAL A 277 7.19 18.95 0.10
N ALA A 278 7.25 18.10 -0.92
CA ALA A 278 8.44 17.33 -1.31
C ALA A 278 8.72 17.51 -2.79
N ASP A 279 9.95 17.22 -3.21
CA ASP A 279 10.39 17.38 -4.59
C ASP A 279 10.34 16.07 -5.39
N LEU A 280 10.11 16.20 -6.68
CA LEU A 280 10.47 15.22 -7.72
C LEU A 280 11.35 15.90 -8.76
N ASN A 281 12.41 15.25 -9.21
CA ASN A 281 13.22 15.75 -10.29
C ASN A 281 12.55 15.55 -11.66
N GLU A 282 13.10 16.15 -12.72
CA GLU A 282 12.51 16.08 -14.07
C GLU A 282 12.38 14.65 -14.58
N GLU A 283 13.33 13.77 -14.27
CA GLU A 283 13.30 12.37 -14.67
C GLU A 283 12.23 11.58 -13.94
N GLU A 284 12.05 11.83 -12.63
CA GLU A 284 10.99 11.25 -11.83
C GLU A 284 9.60 11.67 -12.33
N LEU A 285 9.40 12.96 -12.63
CA LEU A 285 8.15 13.46 -13.21
C LEU A 285 7.87 12.86 -14.60
N ALA A 286 8.90 12.73 -15.44
CA ALA A 286 8.78 12.14 -16.77
C ALA A 286 8.39 10.65 -16.72
N LEU A 287 8.89 9.89 -15.76
CA LEU A 287 8.60 8.47 -15.61
C LEU A 287 7.31 8.19 -14.82
N LEU A 288 6.84 9.14 -14.03
CA LEU A 288 5.69 8.97 -13.13
C LEU A 288 4.41 8.44 -13.83
N PRO A 289 3.98 8.92 -15.01
CA PRO A 289 2.82 8.37 -15.71
C PRO A 289 3.03 6.91 -16.12
N HIS A 290 4.25 6.53 -16.53
CA HIS A 290 4.58 5.17 -16.92
C HIS A 290 4.59 4.22 -15.74
N LEU A 291 5.13 4.65 -14.59
CA LEU A 291 5.11 3.90 -13.33
C LEU A 291 3.68 3.69 -12.83
N THR A 292 2.83 4.72 -12.95
CA THR A 292 1.41 4.64 -12.61
C THR A 292 0.71 3.55 -13.43
N MET A 293 0.98 3.49 -14.74
CA MET A 293 0.37 2.48 -15.62
C MET A 293 0.99 1.10 -15.44
N ALA A 294 2.28 1.01 -15.10
CA ALA A 294 2.89 -0.25 -14.69
C ALA A 294 2.22 -0.83 -13.44
N ARG A 295 1.82 0.03 -12.48
CA ARG A 295 1.07 -0.39 -11.28
C ARG A 295 -0.34 -0.87 -11.64
N VAL A 296 -1.01 -0.28 -12.64
CA VAL A 296 -2.28 -0.78 -13.18
C VAL A 296 -2.11 -2.19 -13.78
N ALA A 297 -1.07 -2.41 -14.60
CA ALA A 297 -0.77 -3.73 -15.17
C ALA A 297 -0.42 -4.76 -14.08
N ALA A 298 0.40 -4.39 -13.08
CA ALA A 298 0.71 -5.25 -11.94
C ALA A 298 -0.55 -5.66 -11.17
N ARG A 299 -1.51 -4.73 -10.98
CA ARG A 299 -2.81 -5.04 -10.37
C ARG A 299 -3.56 -6.10 -11.15
N CYS A 300 -3.63 -6.01 -12.49
CA CYS A 300 -4.26 -7.04 -13.32
C CYS A 300 -3.57 -8.39 -13.14
N LEU A 301 -2.24 -8.44 -13.27
CA LEU A 301 -1.45 -9.66 -13.18
C LEU A 301 -1.62 -10.37 -11.83
N ILE A 302 -1.44 -9.64 -10.74
CA ILE A 302 -1.49 -10.19 -9.38
C ILE A 302 -2.92 -10.57 -9.01
N SER A 303 -3.91 -9.71 -9.29
CA SER A 303 -5.31 -9.98 -8.91
C SER A 303 -5.89 -11.17 -9.68
N LEU A 304 -5.64 -11.29 -10.98
CA LEU A 304 -6.10 -12.46 -11.75
C LEU A 304 -5.48 -13.76 -11.24
N ARG A 305 -4.18 -13.76 -10.94
CA ARG A 305 -3.55 -14.92 -10.34
C ARG A 305 -4.12 -15.28 -8.97
N ARG A 306 -4.35 -14.27 -8.12
CA ARG A 306 -4.95 -14.45 -6.78
C ARG A 306 -6.39 -14.99 -6.88
N ALA A 307 -7.19 -14.50 -7.81
CA ALA A 307 -8.55 -14.99 -8.03
C ALA A 307 -8.58 -16.50 -8.37
N GLN A 308 -7.62 -16.99 -9.16
CA GLN A 308 -7.49 -18.42 -9.43
C GLN A 308 -7.08 -19.25 -8.20
N LEU A 309 -6.24 -18.68 -7.34
CA LEU A 309 -5.81 -19.35 -6.09
C LEU A 309 -6.92 -19.35 -5.03
N PHE A 310 -7.75 -18.30 -5.01
CA PHE A 310 -8.80 -18.09 -4.02
C PHE A 310 -10.17 -17.85 -4.69
N PRO A 311 -10.72 -18.85 -5.39
CA PRO A 311 -11.95 -18.67 -6.18
C PRO A 311 -13.17 -18.31 -5.32
N TYR A 312 -13.17 -18.65 -4.03
CA TYR A 312 -14.22 -18.26 -3.10
C TYR A 312 -14.26 -16.75 -2.80
N ASN A 313 -13.19 -16.02 -3.12
CA ASN A 313 -13.06 -14.57 -2.88
C ASN A 313 -12.84 -13.78 -4.19
N GLU A 314 -13.08 -14.39 -5.34
CA GLU A 314 -12.81 -13.83 -6.67
C GLU A 314 -13.41 -12.45 -6.86
N THR A 315 -14.71 -12.28 -6.54
CA THR A 315 -15.44 -11.01 -6.70
C THR A 315 -14.76 -9.85 -5.97
N TYR A 316 -14.29 -10.09 -4.75
CA TYR A 316 -13.58 -9.07 -3.98
C TYR A 316 -12.20 -8.78 -4.57
N ILE A 317 -11.46 -9.82 -4.94
CA ILE A 317 -10.10 -9.69 -5.49
C ILE A 317 -10.13 -8.91 -6.81
N LEU A 318 -11.09 -9.19 -7.69
CA LEU A 318 -11.19 -8.58 -9.03
C LEU A 318 -11.94 -7.24 -9.05
N ARG A 319 -12.47 -6.76 -7.93
CA ARG A 319 -13.30 -5.53 -7.86
C ARG A 319 -12.67 -4.29 -8.50
N ASN A 320 -11.34 -4.23 -8.55
CA ASN A 320 -10.58 -3.13 -9.12
C ASN A 320 -9.92 -3.47 -10.47
N THR A 321 -10.07 -4.71 -10.97
CA THR A 321 -9.42 -5.14 -12.22
C THR A 321 -10.18 -4.66 -13.45
N GLN A 322 -11.51 -4.74 -13.45
CA GLN A 322 -12.33 -4.33 -14.59
C GLN A 322 -12.06 -2.88 -15.07
N PRO A 323 -11.98 -1.87 -14.21
CA PRO A 323 -11.63 -0.50 -14.64
C PRO A 323 -10.24 -0.37 -15.26
N SER A 324 -9.33 -1.30 -14.95
CA SER A 324 -7.94 -1.23 -15.42
C SER A 324 -7.83 -1.35 -16.93
N TRP A 325 -8.71 -2.09 -17.58
CA TRP A 325 -8.63 -2.35 -19.03
C TRP A 325 -8.77 -1.06 -19.82
N GLY A 326 -9.80 -0.26 -19.57
CA GLY A 326 -9.96 1.05 -20.21
C GLY A 326 -8.82 2.03 -19.89
N GLN A 327 -8.23 1.94 -18.68
CA GLN A 327 -7.05 2.73 -18.32
C GLN A 327 -5.83 2.31 -19.16
N LEU A 328 -5.61 1.01 -19.38
CA LEU A 328 -4.52 0.49 -20.21
C LEU A 328 -4.72 0.80 -21.69
N GLU A 329 -5.94 0.72 -22.21
CA GLU A 329 -6.28 1.14 -23.57
C GLU A 329 -5.95 2.62 -23.80
N TRP A 330 -6.36 3.49 -22.86
CA TRP A 330 -6.04 4.92 -22.93
C TRP A 330 -4.54 5.16 -23.00
N TYR A 331 -3.77 4.47 -22.18
CA TYR A 331 -2.32 4.60 -22.09
C TYR A 331 -1.62 4.11 -23.37
N LEU A 332 -2.02 2.97 -23.90
CA LEU A 332 -1.38 2.37 -25.06
C LEU A 332 -1.80 3.04 -26.38
N ALA A 333 -2.93 3.72 -26.43
CA ALA A 333 -3.33 4.56 -27.56
C ALA A 333 -2.44 5.80 -27.73
N ARG A 334 -1.59 6.12 -26.74
CA ARG A 334 -0.68 7.27 -26.75
C ARG A 334 0.78 6.84 -26.91
N SER A 335 1.57 7.66 -27.57
CA SER A 335 3.00 7.47 -27.68
C SER A 335 3.69 7.57 -26.30
N VAL A 336 4.92 7.08 -26.21
CA VAL A 336 5.76 7.25 -25.02
C VAL A 336 5.97 8.73 -24.70
N GLU A 337 6.20 9.56 -25.72
CA GLU A 337 6.43 11.00 -25.56
C GLU A 337 5.19 11.74 -25.04
N GLU A 338 4.01 11.46 -25.60
CA GLU A 338 2.75 12.05 -25.12
C GLU A 338 2.49 11.69 -23.65
N THR A 339 2.73 10.42 -23.29
CA THR A 339 2.57 9.95 -21.90
C THR A 339 3.60 10.59 -20.97
N THR A 340 4.88 10.65 -21.38
CA THR A 340 5.96 11.29 -20.61
C THR A 340 5.61 12.74 -20.25
N ASN A 341 4.92 13.44 -21.15
CA ASN A 341 4.53 14.84 -20.98
C ASN A 341 3.24 15.05 -20.16
N ALA A 342 2.59 13.99 -19.65
CA ALA A 342 1.31 14.09 -18.92
C ALA A 342 1.39 14.98 -17.66
N PHE A 343 2.56 15.08 -17.04
CA PHE A 343 2.84 15.94 -15.87
C PHE A 343 3.83 17.06 -16.17
N ALA A 344 4.07 17.37 -17.45
CA ALA A 344 4.98 18.46 -17.84
C ALA A 344 4.53 19.81 -17.28
N GLY A 345 5.46 20.56 -16.71
CA GLY A 345 5.21 21.88 -16.12
C GLY A 345 4.69 21.86 -14.67
N MET A 346 4.46 20.71 -14.09
CA MET A 346 4.20 20.60 -12.63
C MET A 346 5.54 20.77 -11.87
N LYS A 347 5.56 21.67 -10.89
CA LYS A 347 6.75 21.98 -10.06
C LYS A 347 6.30 22.25 -8.63
#